data_557891f42e7c0f4c6b5e34e166546865
#
_entry.id   557891f42e7c0f4c6b5e34e166546865
#
_cell.length_a   1.000
_cell.length_b   1.000
_cell.length_c   1.000
_cell.angle_alpha   90.00
_cell.angle_beta   90.00
_cell.angle_gamma   90.00
#
_symmetry.space_group_name_H-M   'P 1'
#
loop_
_entity.id
_entity.type
_entity.pdbx_description
1 polymer ?
#
loop_
_entity_poly.entity_id
_entity_poly.type
_entity_poly.pdbx_seq_one_letter_code
_entity_poly.pdbx_strand_id
1 'polypeptide(L)'
;MLGIVANRRLAVGIGIVLPLAEMVRRSADLGSWWLWIDDWLIGAALLLGAWYSRGESESGLRALAAAWGLTSGMGYYSFGGHLLRRNESDVSSLPGWAITAVVGLGTLIAIYATLSSITHRAGSVVGHRA
;
A
#
# COMPACT_ATOMS: atom_id res chain seq x y z
N MET A 1 -2.35 -8.44 -15.89
CA MET A 1 -1.47 -8.47 -14.68
C MET A 1 -0.43 -7.36 -14.79
N LEU A 2 -0.13 -6.69 -13.68
CA LEU A 2 0.96 -5.69 -13.63
C LEU A 2 2.31 -6.37 -13.85
N GLY A 3 3.11 -5.88 -14.83
CA GLY A 3 4.50 -6.29 -14.95
C GLY A 3 5.30 -5.87 -13.71
N ILE A 4 6.40 -6.59 -13.39
CA ILE A 4 7.20 -6.33 -12.17
C ILE A 4 7.72 -4.90 -12.09
N VAL A 5 8.09 -4.28 -13.21
CA VAL A 5 8.56 -2.89 -13.27
C VAL A 5 7.45 -1.92 -12.88
N ALA A 6 6.24 -2.13 -13.41
CA ALA A 6 5.08 -1.29 -13.07
C ALA A 6 4.68 -1.46 -11.60
N ASN A 7 4.73 -2.69 -11.08
CA ASN A 7 4.45 -2.98 -9.67
C ASN A 7 5.45 -2.28 -8.73
N ARG A 8 6.76 -2.32 -9.05
CA ARG A 8 7.80 -1.57 -8.31
C ARG A 8 7.57 -0.05 -8.33
N ARG A 9 7.26 0.51 -9.49
CA ARG A 9 6.96 1.95 -9.62
C ARG A 9 5.74 2.36 -8.80
N LEU A 10 4.71 1.52 -8.81
CA LEU A 10 3.52 1.72 -7.99
C LEU A 10 3.84 1.67 -6.49
N ALA A 11 4.67 0.69 -6.05
CA ALA A 11 5.12 0.59 -4.67
C ALA A 11 5.92 1.83 -4.23
N VAL A 12 6.81 2.35 -5.07
CA VAL A 12 7.54 3.59 -4.79
C VAL A 12 6.58 4.78 -4.70
N GLY A 13 5.67 4.92 -5.66
CA GLY A 13 4.70 6.02 -5.68
C GLY A 13 3.82 6.02 -4.41
N ILE A 14 3.20 4.91 -4.10
CA ILE A 14 2.34 4.80 -2.90
C ILE A 14 3.17 4.91 -1.62
N GLY A 15 4.36 4.31 -1.57
CA GLY A 15 5.26 4.39 -0.42
C GLY A 15 5.71 5.79 -0.05
N ILE A 16 5.73 6.72 -1.02
CA ILE A 16 6.02 8.14 -0.78
C ILE A 16 4.73 8.92 -0.52
N VAL A 17 3.72 8.75 -1.37
CA VAL A 17 2.50 9.56 -1.33
C VAL A 17 1.67 9.29 -0.07
N LEU A 18 1.57 8.04 0.38
CA LEU A 18 0.74 7.68 1.52
C LEU A 18 1.16 8.41 2.81
N PRO A 19 2.41 8.32 3.29
CA PRO A 19 2.82 9.05 4.51
C PRO A 19 2.76 10.56 4.35
N LEU A 20 3.07 11.10 3.17
CA LEU A 20 2.99 12.55 2.91
C LEU A 20 1.54 13.04 2.91
N ALA A 21 0.63 12.31 2.29
CA ALA A 21 -0.80 12.63 2.30
C ALA A 21 -1.37 12.63 3.71
N GLU A 22 -0.98 11.65 4.54
CA GLU A 22 -1.43 11.58 5.93
C GLU A 22 -0.86 12.74 6.77
N MET A 23 0.41 13.11 6.57
CA MET A 23 0.98 14.31 7.21
C MET A 23 0.19 15.58 6.88
N VAL A 24 -0.13 15.77 5.60
CA VAL A 24 -0.91 16.94 5.15
C VAL A 24 -2.32 16.90 5.75
N ARG A 25 -2.97 15.73 5.71
CA ARG A 25 -4.32 15.54 6.23
C ARG A 25 -4.44 15.88 7.71
N ARG A 26 -3.42 15.54 8.50
CA ARG A 26 -3.39 15.72 9.96
C ARG A 26 -2.50 16.87 10.43
N SER A 27 -2.09 17.76 9.54
CA SER A 27 -1.17 18.86 9.87
C SER A 27 -1.67 19.76 11.01
N ALA A 28 -2.99 19.81 11.25
CA ALA A 28 -3.59 20.55 12.35
C ALA A 28 -3.55 19.83 13.72
N ASP A 29 -3.26 18.53 13.75
CA ASP A 29 -3.21 17.70 14.97
C ASP A 29 -1.86 16.97 15.10
N LEU A 30 -0.82 17.73 15.37
CA LEU A 30 0.54 17.20 15.56
C LEU A 30 0.72 16.45 16.91
N GLY A 31 -0.23 16.57 17.83
CA GLY A 31 -0.17 15.90 19.15
C GLY A 31 -0.35 14.38 19.06
N SER A 32 -0.94 13.88 18.02
CA SER A 32 -1.29 12.47 17.83
C SER A 32 -0.36 11.76 16.83
N TRP A 33 0.94 12.10 16.81
CA TRP A 33 1.93 11.57 15.86
C TRP A 33 1.99 10.04 15.80
N TRP A 34 1.71 9.35 16.87
CA TRP A 34 1.71 7.90 16.97
C TRP A 34 0.59 7.24 16.12
N LEU A 35 -0.46 8.00 15.76
CA LEU A 35 -1.52 7.53 14.86
C LEU A 35 -1.10 7.48 13.38
N TRP A 36 0.06 8.03 13.04
CA TRP A 36 0.58 8.08 11.67
C TRP A 36 1.67 7.05 11.43
N ILE A 37 2.13 6.38 12.48
CA ILE A 37 3.29 5.49 12.40
C ILE A 37 3.04 4.30 11.48
N ASP A 38 1.79 3.86 11.36
CA ASP A 38 1.36 2.79 10.47
C ASP A 38 1.54 3.17 8.99
N ASP A 39 1.20 4.40 8.58
CA ASP A 39 1.40 4.87 7.22
C ASP A 39 2.89 5.01 6.87
N TRP A 40 3.72 5.42 7.82
CA TRP A 40 5.16 5.45 7.66
C TRP A 40 5.76 4.05 7.55
N LEU A 41 5.26 3.10 8.34
CA LEU A 41 5.70 1.70 8.27
C LEU A 41 5.31 1.06 6.93
N ILE A 42 4.10 1.30 6.45
CA ILE A 42 3.64 0.85 5.13
C ILE A 42 4.53 1.48 4.05
N GLY A 43 4.75 2.79 4.11
CA GLY A 43 5.60 3.51 3.15
C GLY A 43 7.00 2.94 3.11
N ALA A 44 7.64 2.75 4.26
CA ALA A 44 8.97 2.16 4.36
C ALA A 44 9.01 0.72 3.82
N ALA A 45 8.02 -0.11 4.16
CA ALA A 45 7.92 -1.48 3.67
C ALA A 45 7.82 -1.54 2.14
N LEU A 46 7.00 -0.68 1.53
CA LEU A 46 6.85 -0.61 0.07
C LEU A 46 8.15 -0.15 -0.62
N LEU A 47 8.83 0.87 -0.08
CA LEU A 47 10.10 1.36 -0.61
C LEU A 47 11.19 0.29 -0.52
N LEU A 48 11.30 -0.39 0.63
CA LEU A 48 12.24 -1.48 0.82
C LEU A 48 11.93 -2.67 -0.10
N GLY A 49 10.66 -3.09 -0.19
CA GLY A 49 10.22 -4.16 -1.08
C GLY A 49 10.53 -3.84 -2.55
N ALA A 50 10.26 -2.60 -2.98
CA ALA A 50 10.59 -2.14 -4.32
C ALA A 50 12.10 -2.14 -4.57
N TRP A 51 12.91 -1.75 -3.60
CA TRP A 51 14.36 -1.74 -3.72
C TRP A 51 14.93 -3.16 -3.79
N TYR A 52 14.60 -4.03 -2.84
CA TYR A 52 15.07 -5.41 -2.83
C TYR A 52 14.67 -6.21 -4.08
N SER A 53 13.52 -5.88 -4.67
CA SER A 53 13.05 -6.56 -5.89
C SER A 53 13.75 -6.11 -7.18
N ARG A 54 14.67 -5.11 -7.14
CA ARG A 54 15.35 -4.59 -8.34
C ARG A 54 16.16 -5.65 -9.08
N GLY A 55 16.81 -6.55 -8.34
CA GLY A 55 17.58 -7.65 -8.90
C GLY A 55 16.76 -8.86 -9.33
N GLU A 56 15.42 -8.78 -9.26
CA GLU A 56 14.47 -9.87 -9.57
C GLU A 56 14.78 -11.20 -8.86
N SER A 57 15.53 -11.14 -7.74
CA SER A 57 15.78 -12.29 -6.89
C SER A 57 14.48 -12.77 -6.24
N GLU A 58 14.40 -14.06 -5.98
CA GLU A 58 13.22 -14.65 -5.33
C GLU A 58 12.92 -14.00 -3.98
N SER A 59 13.95 -13.72 -3.19
CA SER A 59 13.82 -13.03 -1.90
C SER A 59 13.32 -11.60 -2.06
N GLY A 60 13.78 -10.88 -3.08
CA GLY A 60 13.31 -9.53 -3.39
C GLY A 60 11.85 -9.50 -3.84
N LEU A 61 11.44 -10.45 -4.67
CA LEU A 61 10.03 -10.57 -5.08
C LEU A 61 9.12 -10.94 -3.91
N ARG A 62 9.59 -11.80 -3.00
CA ARG A 62 8.88 -12.12 -1.76
C ARG A 62 8.74 -10.90 -0.86
N ALA A 63 9.80 -10.08 -0.72
CA ALA A 63 9.77 -8.86 0.07
C ALA A 63 8.76 -7.86 -0.49
N LEU A 64 8.69 -7.68 -1.81
CA LEU A 64 7.69 -6.82 -2.45
C LEU A 64 6.27 -7.35 -2.24
N ALA A 65 6.05 -8.65 -2.37
CA ALA A 65 4.75 -9.27 -2.11
C ALA A 65 4.32 -9.12 -0.65
N ALA A 66 5.25 -9.28 0.31
CA ALA A 66 4.98 -9.10 1.73
C ALA A 66 4.65 -7.63 2.06
N ALA A 67 5.34 -6.66 1.46
CA ALA A 67 5.05 -5.23 1.62
C ALA A 67 3.64 -4.88 1.12
N TRP A 68 3.25 -5.39 -0.04
CA TRP A 68 1.89 -5.23 -0.55
C TRP A 68 0.84 -5.94 0.30
N GLY A 69 1.15 -7.13 0.83
CA GLY A 69 0.28 -7.86 1.76
C GLY A 69 0.02 -7.07 3.05
N LEU A 70 1.08 -6.47 3.62
CA LEU A 70 0.96 -5.55 4.76
C LEU A 70 0.06 -4.36 4.42
N THR A 71 0.31 -3.71 3.28
CA THR A 71 -0.49 -2.58 2.80
C THR A 71 -1.96 -2.96 2.62
N SER A 72 -2.24 -4.14 2.07
CA SER A 72 -3.61 -4.65 1.88
C SER A 72 -4.33 -4.87 3.21
N GLY A 73 -3.65 -5.48 4.19
CA GLY A 73 -4.21 -5.75 5.51
C GLY A 73 -4.52 -4.47 6.28
N MET A 74 -3.57 -3.54 6.31
CA MET A 74 -3.75 -2.24 6.97
C MET A 74 -4.81 -1.39 6.25
N GLY A 75 -4.80 -1.40 4.91
CA GLY A 75 -5.81 -0.72 4.10
C GLY A 75 -7.21 -1.25 4.35
N TYR A 76 -7.39 -2.58 4.44
CA TYR A 76 -8.67 -3.20 4.77
C TYR A 76 -9.18 -2.77 6.15
N TYR A 77 -8.31 -2.78 7.15
CA TYR A 77 -8.64 -2.33 8.50
C TYR A 77 -9.06 -0.85 8.52
N SER A 78 -8.28 0.00 7.86
CA SER A 78 -8.56 1.43 7.73
C SER A 78 -9.87 1.68 6.99
N PHE A 79 -10.11 0.97 5.88
CA PHE A 79 -11.37 1.05 5.11
C PHE A 79 -12.58 0.73 5.98
N GLY A 80 -12.53 -0.35 6.77
CA GLY A 80 -13.60 -0.72 7.69
C GLY A 80 -13.91 0.39 8.71
N GLY A 81 -12.87 0.99 9.29
CA GLY A 81 -13.01 2.13 10.21
C GLY A 81 -13.67 3.35 9.57
N HIS A 82 -13.24 3.71 8.36
CA HIS A 82 -13.83 4.84 7.61
C HIS A 82 -15.25 4.53 7.13
N LEU A 83 -15.54 3.30 6.74
CA LEU A 83 -16.89 2.90 6.32
C LEU A 83 -17.92 3.09 7.44
N LEU A 84 -17.56 2.78 8.68
CA LEU A 84 -18.42 2.98 9.84
C LEU A 84 -18.70 4.46 10.13
N ARG A 85 -17.76 5.34 9.80
CA ARG A 85 -17.81 6.79 10.05
C ARG A 85 -18.05 7.62 8.78
N ARG A 86 -18.50 7.02 7.68
CA ARG A 86 -18.61 7.67 6.37
C ARG A 86 -19.51 8.92 6.33
N ASN A 87 -20.42 9.07 7.31
CA ASN A 87 -21.31 10.21 7.43
C ASN A 87 -20.72 11.36 8.27
N GLU A 88 -19.56 11.14 8.89
CA GLU A 88 -18.85 12.15 9.68
C GLU A 88 -17.87 12.91 8.78
N SER A 89 -17.54 14.14 9.15
CA SER A 89 -16.47 14.89 8.49
C SER A 89 -15.12 14.38 8.98
N ASP A 90 -14.15 14.24 8.06
CA ASP A 90 -12.79 13.90 8.39
C ASP A 90 -12.06 15.08 9.08
N VAL A 91 -10.94 14.81 9.73
CA VAL A 91 -10.07 15.84 10.36
C VAL A 91 -9.56 16.89 9.35
N SER A 92 -9.52 16.55 8.07
CA SER A 92 -9.19 17.46 6.96
C SER A 92 -10.38 18.28 6.46
N SER A 93 -11.54 18.22 7.11
CA SER A 93 -12.81 18.81 6.66
C SER A 93 -13.37 18.22 5.36
N LEU A 94 -12.78 17.14 4.84
CA LEU A 94 -13.32 16.42 3.69
C LEU A 94 -14.52 15.54 4.13
N PRO A 95 -15.49 15.30 3.24
CA PRO A 95 -16.59 14.39 3.55
C PRO A 95 -16.06 12.98 3.82
N GLY A 96 -16.52 12.33 4.89
CA GLY A 96 -16.06 10.99 5.28
C GLY A 96 -16.25 9.94 4.18
N TRP A 97 -17.29 10.06 3.36
CA TRP A 97 -17.51 9.17 2.21
C TRP A 97 -16.38 9.28 1.16
N ALA A 98 -15.82 10.50 0.96
CA ALA A 98 -14.73 10.69 0.00
C ALA A 98 -13.45 10.02 0.47
N ILE A 99 -13.11 10.16 1.75
CA ILE A 99 -11.96 9.45 2.37
C ILE A 99 -12.19 7.95 2.31
N THR A 100 -13.40 7.47 2.64
CA THR A 100 -13.75 6.04 2.54
C THR A 100 -13.52 5.50 1.13
N ALA A 101 -13.94 6.24 0.10
CA ALA A 101 -13.75 5.85 -1.30
C ALA A 101 -12.26 5.78 -1.68
N VAL A 102 -11.46 6.77 -1.28
CA VAL A 102 -10.01 6.81 -1.54
C VAL A 102 -9.29 5.64 -0.86
N VAL A 103 -9.58 5.39 0.42
CA VAL A 103 -8.98 4.27 1.17
C VAL A 103 -9.41 2.93 0.58
N GLY A 104 -10.68 2.79 0.19
CA GLY A 104 -11.19 1.58 -0.47
C GLY A 104 -10.50 1.30 -1.80
N LEU A 105 -10.35 2.32 -2.65
CA LEU A 105 -9.62 2.20 -3.92
C LEU A 105 -8.15 1.83 -3.69
N GLY A 106 -7.47 2.49 -2.75
CA GLY A 106 -6.09 2.18 -2.38
C GLY A 106 -5.93 0.73 -1.90
N THR A 107 -6.88 0.25 -1.10
CA THR A 107 -6.91 -1.14 -0.64
C THR A 107 -7.06 -2.13 -1.81
N LEU A 108 -7.96 -1.87 -2.75
CA LEU A 108 -8.14 -2.71 -3.94
C LEU A 108 -6.87 -2.73 -4.81
N ILE A 109 -6.21 -1.60 -4.98
CA ILE A 109 -4.94 -1.50 -5.69
C ILE A 109 -3.87 -2.34 -4.98
N ALA A 110 -3.78 -2.27 -3.65
CA ALA A 110 -2.82 -3.04 -2.86
C ALA A 110 -3.07 -4.56 -2.98
N ILE A 111 -4.32 -5.01 -2.90
CA ILE A 111 -4.70 -6.42 -3.11
C ILE A 111 -4.29 -6.88 -4.52
N TYR A 112 -4.61 -6.09 -5.54
CA TYR A 112 -4.25 -6.42 -6.92
C TYR A 112 -2.72 -6.50 -7.11
N ALA A 113 -1.96 -5.57 -6.52
CA ALA A 113 -0.50 -5.58 -6.57
C ALA A 113 0.10 -6.78 -5.82
N THR A 114 -0.49 -7.19 -4.69
CA THR A 114 -0.13 -8.41 -3.97
C THR A 114 -0.29 -9.64 -4.85
N LEU A 115 -1.47 -9.82 -5.45
CA LEU A 115 -1.77 -10.94 -6.33
C LEU A 115 -0.83 -10.96 -7.54
N SER A 116 -0.57 -9.79 -8.16
CA SER A 116 0.36 -9.66 -9.28
C SER A 116 1.80 -10.04 -8.90
N SER A 117 2.23 -9.73 -7.68
CA SER A 117 3.57 -10.09 -7.19
C SER A 117 3.72 -11.60 -6.99
N ILE A 118 2.67 -12.27 -6.48
CA ILE A 118 2.67 -13.72 -6.22
C ILE A 118 2.64 -14.50 -7.54
N THR A 119 1.81 -14.09 -8.49
CA THR A 119 1.60 -14.81 -9.75
C THR A 119 2.77 -14.65 -10.71
N HIS A 120 3.48 -13.52 -10.67
CA HIS A 120 4.71 -13.32 -11.46
C HIS A 120 5.77 -14.39 -11.15
N ARG A 121 5.86 -14.79 -9.90
CA ARG A 121 6.76 -15.84 -9.40
C ARG A 121 6.40 -17.22 -9.95
N ALA A 122 5.12 -17.56 -10.05
CA ALA A 122 4.69 -18.87 -10.53
C ALA A 122 5.09 -19.10 -11.99
N GLY A 123 5.05 -18.07 -12.83
CA GLY A 123 5.44 -18.13 -14.24
C GLY A 123 6.94 -18.36 -14.47
N SER A 124 7.81 -17.82 -13.63
CA SER A 124 9.27 -17.97 -13.78
C SER A 124 9.78 -19.37 -13.42
N VAL A 125 9.09 -20.08 -12.53
CA VAL A 125 9.47 -21.45 -12.10
C VAL A 125 9.09 -22.49 -13.17
N VAL A 126 8.02 -22.26 -13.91
CA VAL A 126 7.56 -23.20 -14.98
C VAL A 126 8.42 -23.10 -16.23
N GLY A 127 8.92 -21.91 -16.56
CA GLY A 127 9.76 -21.69 -17.75
C GLY A 127 11.16 -22.31 -17.68
N HIS A 128 11.64 -22.71 -16.50
CA HIS A 128 12.96 -23.34 -16.33
C HIS A 128 12.94 -24.88 -16.34
N ARG A 129 11.77 -25.50 -16.47
CA ARG A 129 11.63 -26.99 -16.54
C ARG A 129 11.35 -27.53 -17.94
N ALA A 130 11.33 -26.68 -18.92
CA ALA A 130 11.22 -27.05 -20.33
C ALA A 130 12.55 -26.84 -21.05
#